data_b320db0a2e7c461a4642b2f195fb9889
#
_entry.id   b320db0a2e7c461a4642b2f195fb9889
#
_cell.length_a   1.000
_cell.length_b   1.000
_cell.length_c   1.000
_cell.angle_alpha   90.00
_cell.angle_beta   90.00
_cell.angle_gamma   90.00
#
_symmetry.space_group_name_H-M   'P 1'
#
loop_
_entity.id
_entity.type
_entity.pdbx_description
1 polymer ?
#
loop_
_entity_poly.entity_id
_entity_poly.type
_entity_poly.pdbx_seq_one_letter_code
_entity_poly.pdbx_strand_id
1 'polypeptide(L)'
;MSLVQVEDLSVRYGARTALSRVSLQVQPSEIITIVGPNGSGKTSLLRAIIGAVKPSQGRIVWGSGVKIGYVPQKLHIDETLPITVSRFLKLPGGIAVADIDYALAQAGVPELTKAQLSQLSGGQFQRVLLARALIGKPDFLLLDEATQGLDQRGSASFYQQIETVRQTTGCAVLMISHELHVVMSASDRVICLNGHVCCEGTPAVVASAPEYRALFGTGTGGALALYRHEHDHGHDHSDHADHCHDHTETAE
;
A
#
# COMPACT_ATOMS: atom_id res chain seq x y z
N MET A 1 14.55 10.15 -14.01
CA MET A 1 13.67 11.35 -13.90
C MET A 1 12.50 10.96 -13.02
N SER A 2 12.16 11.78 -12.01
CA SER A 2 11.04 11.53 -11.10
C SER A 2 9.69 11.62 -11.83
N LEU A 3 8.70 10.81 -11.44
CA LEU A 3 7.33 10.87 -11.95
C LEU A 3 6.60 12.10 -11.41
N VAL A 4 6.80 12.41 -10.14
CA VAL A 4 6.24 13.59 -9.48
C VAL A 4 7.24 14.12 -8.46
N GLN A 5 7.27 15.45 -8.34
CA GLN A 5 8.06 16.16 -7.35
C GLN A 5 7.16 17.16 -6.63
N VAL A 6 7.07 17.03 -5.33
CA VAL A 6 6.35 17.93 -4.42
C VAL A 6 7.38 18.82 -3.75
N GLU A 7 7.22 20.14 -3.85
CA GLU A 7 8.17 21.13 -3.35
C GLU A 7 7.49 22.08 -2.38
N ASP A 8 7.93 22.05 -1.12
CA ASP A 8 7.49 22.94 -0.02
C ASP A 8 5.97 23.09 0.10
N LEU A 9 5.26 21.98 -0.14
CA LEU A 9 3.81 21.92 -0.20
C LEU A 9 3.18 22.24 1.15
N SER A 10 2.31 23.24 1.17
CA SER A 10 1.45 23.54 2.33
C SER A 10 -0.01 23.49 1.94
N VAL A 11 -0.85 22.93 2.80
CA VAL A 11 -2.29 22.83 2.60
C VAL A 11 -3.01 23.37 3.85
N ARG A 12 -4.00 24.23 3.63
CA ARG A 12 -4.81 24.83 4.70
C ARG A 12 -6.29 24.65 4.41
N TYR A 13 -7.06 24.39 5.47
CA TYR A 13 -8.52 24.36 5.47
C TYR A 13 -9.02 25.46 6.43
N GLY A 14 -9.38 26.61 5.90
CA GLY A 14 -9.69 27.77 6.71
C GLY A 14 -8.49 28.19 7.58
N ALA A 15 -8.67 28.24 8.89
CA ALA A 15 -7.61 28.57 9.85
C ALA A 15 -6.65 27.40 10.15
N ARG A 16 -7.04 26.16 9.84
CA ARG A 16 -6.25 24.95 10.15
C ARG A 16 -5.23 24.67 9.05
N THR A 17 -3.97 24.56 9.43
CA THR A 17 -2.91 24.05 8.56
C THR A 17 -2.89 22.52 8.67
N ALA A 18 -3.10 21.82 7.55
CA ALA A 18 -3.06 20.37 7.48
C ALA A 18 -1.66 19.88 7.08
N LEU A 19 -0.96 20.62 6.21
CA LEU A 19 0.41 20.32 5.78
C LEU A 19 1.23 21.61 5.77
N SER A 20 2.49 21.52 6.18
CA SER A 20 3.44 22.62 6.22
C SER A 20 4.77 22.19 5.60
N ARG A 21 5.12 22.81 4.46
CA ARG A 21 6.39 22.63 3.74
C ARG A 21 6.80 21.18 3.54
N VAL A 22 5.88 20.35 3.03
CA VAL A 22 6.13 18.95 2.68
C VAL A 22 6.83 18.90 1.33
N SER A 23 7.97 18.22 1.27
CA SER A 23 8.71 17.97 0.02
C SER A 23 8.95 16.46 -0.09
N LEU A 24 8.68 15.90 -1.27
CA LEU A 24 8.97 14.52 -1.61
C LEU A 24 9.06 14.35 -3.13
N GLN A 25 9.69 13.29 -3.58
CA GLN A 25 9.72 12.90 -4.98
C GLN A 25 9.40 11.41 -5.12
N VAL A 26 8.83 11.02 -6.25
CA VAL A 26 8.50 9.62 -6.56
C VAL A 26 9.27 9.20 -7.80
N GLN A 27 10.01 8.09 -7.69
CA GLN A 27 10.73 7.50 -8.80
C GLN A 27 9.86 6.44 -9.52
N PRO A 28 10.11 6.13 -10.80
CA PRO A 28 9.48 5.00 -11.48
C PRO A 28 9.67 3.71 -10.71
N SER A 29 8.65 2.86 -10.69
CA SER A 29 8.65 1.54 -10.04
C SER A 29 8.97 1.56 -8.54
N GLU A 30 8.90 2.71 -7.87
CA GLU A 30 9.13 2.84 -6.44
C GLU A 30 7.84 2.65 -5.66
N ILE A 31 7.88 1.89 -4.55
CA ILE A 31 6.79 1.81 -3.57
C ILE A 31 7.14 2.67 -2.37
N ILE A 32 6.37 3.75 -2.19
CA ILE A 32 6.49 4.65 -1.04
C ILE A 32 5.29 4.47 -0.13
N THR A 33 5.52 4.29 1.16
CA THR A 33 4.45 4.30 2.15
C THR A 33 4.52 5.53 3.05
N ILE A 34 3.39 6.23 3.16
CA ILE A 34 3.22 7.33 4.10
C ILE A 34 2.57 6.78 5.37
N VAL A 35 3.24 6.97 6.49
CA VAL A 35 2.75 6.63 7.83
C VAL A 35 2.58 7.88 8.67
N GLY A 36 1.74 7.83 9.67
CA GLY A 36 1.51 8.95 10.58
C GLY A 36 0.20 8.81 11.35
N PRO A 37 0.01 9.53 12.46
CA PRO A 37 -1.21 9.47 13.25
C PRO A 37 -2.44 9.99 12.48
N ASN A 38 -3.63 9.73 13.01
CA ASN A 38 -4.85 10.28 12.44
C ASN A 38 -4.82 11.81 12.50
N GLY A 39 -5.21 12.45 11.40
CA GLY A 39 -5.16 13.91 11.28
C GLY A 39 -3.79 14.50 10.93
N SER A 40 -2.77 13.69 10.69
CA SER A 40 -1.41 14.13 10.31
C SER A 40 -1.29 14.72 8.89
N GLY A 41 -2.36 14.69 8.09
CA GLY A 41 -2.37 15.28 6.75
C GLY A 41 -2.16 14.30 5.59
N LYS A 42 -2.07 12.98 5.82
CA LYS A 42 -1.82 11.96 4.78
C LYS A 42 -2.79 12.05 3.60
N THR A 43 -4.10 11.97 3.87
CA THR A 43 -5.13 12.11 2.84
C THR A 43 -5.10 13.51 2.18
N SER A 44 -4.74 14.57 2.94
CA SER A 44 -4.61 15.91 2.36
C SER A 44 -3.46 15.99 1.36
N LEU A 45 -2.35 15.28 1.63
CA LEU A 45 -1.23 15.17 0.71
C LEU A 45 -1.64 14.44 -0.57
N LEU A 46 -2.31 13.27 -0.47
CA LEU A 46 -2.80 12.57 -1.64
C LEU A 46 -3.78 13.43 -2.45
N ARG A 47 -4.73 14.11 -1.77
CA ARG A 47 -5.69 14.99 -2.42
C ARG A 47 -5.03 16.17 -3.12
N ALA A 48 -3.96 16.72 -2.57
CA ALA A 48 -3.19 17.76 -3.23
C ALA A 48 -2.46 17.21 -4.47
N ILE A 49 -1.85 16.01 -4.36
CA ILE A 49 -1.16 15.34 -5.47
C ILE A 49 -2.13 15.09 -6.63
N ILE A 50 -3.34 14.57 -6.41
CA ILE A 50 -4.33 14.34 -7.48
C ILE A 50 -5.04 15.62 -7.94
N GLY A 51 -4.70 16.77 -7.40
CA GLY A 51 -5.31 18.06 -7.76
C GLY A 51 -6.70 18.33 -7.18
N ALA A 52 -7.20 17.47 -6.27
CA ALA A 52 -8.50 17.63 -5.60
C ALA A 52 -8.48 18.74 -4.54
N VAL A 53 -7.30 19.14 -4.06
CA VAL A 53 -7.09 20.24 -3.12
C VAL A 53 -5.96 21.13 -3.66
N LYS A 54 -6.23 22.42 -3.75
CA LYS A 54 -5.21 23.38 -4.18
C LYS A 54 -4.25 23.68 -3.02
N PRO A 55 -2.92 23.57 -3.21
CA PRO A 55 -1.95 23.99 -2.22
C PRO A 55 -2.07 25.48 -1.88
N SER A 56 -1.86 25.83 -0.62
CA SER A 56 -1.75 27.23 -0.19
C SER A 56 -0.36 27.80 -0.44
N GLN A 57 0.67 26.95 -0.47
CA GLN A 57 2.05 27.29 -0.81
C GLN A 57 2.74 26.07 -1.43
N GLY A 58 3.86 26.30 -2.12
CA GLY A 58 4.61 25.25 -2.80
C GLY A 58 3.99 24.85 -4.13
N ARG A 59 4.53 23.81 -4.73
CA ARG A 59 4.08 23.33 -6.04
C ARG A 59 4.26 21.81 -6.18
N ILE A 60 3.55 21.27 -7.15
CA ILE A 60 3.68 19.86 -7.57
C ILE A 60 4.09 19.88 -9.03
N VAL A 61 5.23 19.28 -9.34
CA VAL A 61 5.78 19.18 -10.68
C VAL A 61 5.63 17.73 -11.15
N TRP A 62 4.96 17.56 -12.27
CA TRP A 62 4.70 16.26 -12.89
C TRP A 62 5.67 16.00 -14.03
N GLY A 63 6.10 14.74 -14.15
CA GLY A 63 6.74 14.27 -15.38
C GLY A 63 5.79 14.38 -16.58
N SER A 64 6.35 14.51 -17.78
CA SER A 64 5.53 14.64 -19.00
C SER A 64 4.69 13.39 -19.22
N GLY A 65 3.38 13.59 -19.38
CA GLY A 65 2.44 12.52 -19.75
C GLY A 65 2.13 11.49 -18.66
N VAL A 66 2.55 11.71 -17.41
CA VAL A 66 2.30 10.79 -16.28
C VAL A 66 0.79 10.59 -16.07
N LYS A 67 0.36 9.35 -16.12
CA LYS A 67 -1.02 8.93 -15.85
C LYS A 67 -1.12 8.47 -14.39
N ILE A 68 -2.20 8.87 -13.73
CA ILE A 68 -2.45 8.57 -12.31
C ILE A 68 -3.62 7.61 -12.19
N GLY A 69 -3.46 6.57 -11.36
CA GLY A 69 -4.55 5.78 -10.81
C GLY A 69 -4.77 6.13 -9.34
N TYR A 70 -6.01 6.16 -8.88
CA TYR A 70 -6.33 6.47 -7.49
C TYR A 70 -7.34 5.48 -6.91
N VAL A 71 -7.00 4.90 -5.78
CA VAL A 71 -7.89 4.05 -4.96
C VAL A 71 -8.23 4.82 -3.69
N PRO A 72 -9.48 5.28 -3.52
CA PRO A 72 -9.89 6.02 -2.33
C PRO A 72 -10.05 5.10 -1.12
N GLN A 73 -9.93 5.67 0.08
CA GLN A 73 -10.18 4.98 1.34
C GLN A 73 -11.58 4.37 1.42
N LYS A 74 -12.58 5.11 0.99
CA LYS A 74 -14.00 4.68 0.96
C LYS A 74 -14.66 5.17 -0.32
N LEU A 75 -15.40 4.29 -0.94
CA LEU A 75 -16.36 4.64 -1.99
C LEU A 75 -17.73 4.11 -1.54
N HIS A 76 -18.64 5.02 -1.23
CA HIS A 76 -20.00 4.66 -0.89
C HIS A 76 -20.79 4.42 -2.18
N ILE A 77 -21.30 3.21 -2.32
CA ILE A 77 -22.24 2.84 -3.37
C ILE A 77 -23.51 2.40 -2.66
N ASP A 78 -24.65 2.93 -3.07
CA ASP A 78 -25.94 2.55 -2.54
C ASP A 78 -26.18 1.06 -2.82
N GLU A 79 -26.44 0.28 -1.77
CA GLU A 79 -26.64 -1.18 -1.87
C GLU A 79 -27.87 -1.54 -2.72
N THR A 80 -28.81 -0.62 -2.85
CA THR A 80 -30.01 -0.79 -3.70
C THR A 80 -29.71 -0.59 -5.19
N LEU A 81 -28.55 -0.05 -5.55
CA LEU A 81 -28.17 0.18 -6.93
C LEU A 81 -27.77 -1.13 -7.62
N PRO A 82 -28.55 -1.64 -8.59
CA PRO A 82 -28.25 -2.89 -9.28
C PRO A 82 -27.14 -2.66 -10.34
N ILE A 83 -25.91 -2.55 -9.90
CA ILE A 83 -24.77 -2.30 -10.76
C ILE A 83 -23.76 -3.46 -10.69
N THR A 84 -23.41 -4.01 -11.84
CA THR A 84 -22.36 -5.04 -11.94
C THR A 84 -20.98 -4.40 -11.96
N VAL A 85 -19.95 -5.20 -11.61
CA VAL A 85 -18.54 -4.80 -11.69
C VAL A 85 -18.19 -4.27 -13.08
N SER A 86 -18.55 -4.98 -14.15
CA SER A 86 -18.31 -4.52 -15.52
C SER A 86 -18.96 -3.16 -15.81
N ARG A 87 -20.20 -2.95 -15.37
CA ARG A 87 -20.89 -1.65 -15.55
C ARG A 87 -20.19 -0.52 -14.78
N PHE A 88 -19.80 -0.79 -13.55
CA PHE A 88 -19.06 0.16 -12.71
C PHE A 88 -17.72 0.55 -13.34
N LEU A 89 -16.96 -0.42 -13.84
CA LEU A 89 -15.66 -0.19 -14.46
C LEU A 89 -15.77 0.56 -15.79
N LYS A 90 -16.90 0.48 -16.50
CA LYS A 90 -17.17 1.24 -17.73
C LYS A 90 -17.47 2.72 -17.51
N LEU A 91 -17.72 3.15 -16.26
CA LEU A 91 -17.93 4.58 -15.97
C LEU A 91 -16.58 5.32 -15.95
N PRO A 92 -16.40 6.49 -16.58
CA PRO A 92 -17.39 7.40 -17.16
C PRO A 92 -17.77 7.09 -18.64
N GLY A 93 -17.27 6.03 -19.23
CA GLY A 93 -17.57 5.65 -20.62
C GLY A 93 -16.30 5.51 -21.48
N GLY A 94 -16.45 4.94 -22.68
CA GLY A 94 -15.35 4.80 -23.65
C GLY A 94 -14.30 3.73 -23.34
N ILE A 95 -14.52 2.87 -22.31
CA ILE A 95 -13.55 1.85 -21.89
C ILE A 95 -13.86 0.55 -22.64
N ALA A 96 -12.84 -0.01 -23.31
CA ALA A 96 -12.95 -1.27 -23.99
C ALA A 96 -13.08 -2.45 -23.01
N VAL A 97 -13.80 -3.50 -23.40
CA VAL A 97 -13.97 -4.70 -22.58
C VAL A 97 -12.62 -5.34 -22.27
N ALA A 98 -11.72 -5.39 -23.25
CA ALA A 98 -10.38 -5.94 -23.06
C ALA A 98 -9.56 -5.20 -21.97
N ASP A 99 -9.71 -3.88 -21.85
CA ASP A 99 -9.03 -3.11 -20.80
C ASP A 99 -9.61 -3.41 -19.41
N ILE A 100 -10.91 -3.69 -19.33
CA ILE A 100 -11.57 -4.11 -18.08
C ILE A 100 -11.10 -5.49 -17.66
N ASP A 101 -11.09 -6.45 -18.60
CA ASP A 101 -10.66 -7.82 -18.34
C ASP A 101 -9.18 -7.85 -17.92
N TYR A 102 -8.33 -7.06 -18.59
CA TYR A 102 -6.93 -6.87 -18.20
C TYR A 102 -6.80 -6.30 -16.78
N ALA A 103 -7.54 -5.24 -16.46
CA ALA A 103 -7.47 -4.58 -15.15
C ALA A 103 -7.96 -5.49 -14.02
N LEU A 104 -9.03 -6.27 -14.26
CA LEU A 104 -9.52 -7.26 -13.29
C LEU A 104 -8.51 -8.39 -13.07
N ALA A 105 -7.85 -8.86 -14.13
CA ALA A 105 -6.79 -9.85 -14.02
C ALA A 105 -5.61 -9.29 -13.23
N GLN A 106 -5.17 -8.05 -13.50
CA GLN A 106 -4.11 -7.38 -12.75
C GLN A 106 -4.48 -7.14 -11.27
N ALA A 107 -5.76 -6.95 -10.95
CA ALA A 107 -6.25 -6.83 -9.57
C ALA A 107 -6.49 -8.20 -8.89
N GLY A 108 -6.32 -9.31 -9.60
CA GLY A 108 -6.47 -10.68 -9.09
C GLY A 108 -7.93 -11.10 -8.88
N VAL A 109 -8.87 -10.57 -9.66
CA VAL A 109 -10.32 -10.86 -9.57
C VAL A 109 -10.99 -10.95 -10.95
N PRO A 110 -10.44 -11.70 -11.91
CA PRO A 110 -10.99 -11.78 -13.27
C PRO A 110 -12.40 -12.37 -13.31
N GLU A 111 -12.77 -13.22 -12.35
CA GLU A 111 -14.06 -13.87 -12.25
C GLU A 111 -15.21 -12.92 -11.87
N LEU A 112 -14.91 -11.74 -11.31
CA LEU A 112 -15.93 -10.84 -10.78
C LEU A 112 -16.62 -9.95 -11.82
N THR A 113 -16.28 -10.05 -13.10
CA THR A 113 -16.80 -9.17 -14.20
C THR A 113 -18.32 -9.01 -14.16
N LYS A 114 -19.07 -10.11 -13.89
CA LYS A 114 -20.54 -10.14 -13.88
C LYS A 114 -21.16 -10.02 -12.48
N ALA A 115 -20.35 -10.01 -11.43
CA ALA A 115 -20.83 -9.92 -10.05
C ALA A 115 -21.52 -8.57 -9.76
N GLN A 116 -22.51 -8.57 -8.88
CA GLN A 116 -23.12 -7.33 -8.38
C GLN A 116 -22.19 -6.70 -7.34
N LEU A 117 -22.00 -5.37 -7.39
CA LEU A 117 -21.13 -4.68 -6.43
C LEU A 117 -21.61 -4.86 -4.98
N SER A 118 -22.92 -4.86 -4.76
CA SER A 118 -23.52 -5.04 -3.43
C SER A 118 -23.30 -6.44 -2.82
N GLN A 119 -22.87 -7.43 -3.62
CA GLN A 119 -22.61 -8.80 -3.17
C GLN A 119 -21.13 -9.09 -2.92
N LEU A 120 -20.26 -8.12 -3.18
CA LEU A 120 -18.81 -8.30 -3.00
C LEU A 120 -18.42 -8.24 -1.52
N SER A 121 -17.50 -9.12 -1.12
CA SER A 121 -16.80 -8.94 0.15
C SER A 121 -15.97 -7.64 0.13
N GLY A 122 -15.60 -7.11 1.31
CA GLY A 122 -14.76 -5.91 1.38
C GLY A 122 -13.46 -6.06 0.59
N GLY A 123 -12.80 -7.22 0.66
CA GLY A 123 -11.57 -7.48 -0.10
C GLY A 123 -11.80 -7.55 -1.61
N GLN A 124 -12.88 -8.18 -2.05
CA GLN A 124 -13.26 -8.19 -3.47
C GLN A 124 -13.56 -6.78 -3.97
N PHE A 125 -14.27 -5.98 -3.18
CA PHE A 125 -14.57 -4.60 -3.55
C PHE A 125 -13.31 -3.74 -3.65
N GLN A 126 -12.35 -3.86 -2.72
CA GLN A 126 -11.07 -3.16 -2.79
C GLN A 126 -10.26 -3.56 -4.05
N ARG A 127 -10.27 -4.85 -4.43
CA ARG A 127 -9.64 -5.30 -5.68
C ARG A 127 -10.34 -4.76 -6.93
N VAL A 128 -11.66 -4.62 -6.90
CA VAL A 128 -12.41 -3.96 -7.99
C VAL A 128 -12.07 -2.46 -8.07
N LEU A 129 -11.89 -1.77 -6.93
CA LEU A 129 -11.40 -0.38 -6.93
C LEU A 129 -9.97 -0.28 -7.48
N LEU A 130 -9.11 -1.24 -7.14
CA LEU A 130 -7.77 -1.35 -7.73
C LEU A 130 -7.86 -1.56 -9.24
N ALA A 131 -8.68 -2.50 -9.72
CA ALA A 131 -8.91 -2.69 -11.16
C ALA A 131 -9.34 -1.39 -11.84
N ARG A 132 -10.28 -0.64 -11.25
CA ARG A 132 -10.70 0.66 -11.77
C ARG A 132 -9.54 1.65 -11.91
N ALA A 133 -8.66 1.71 -10.92
CA ALA A 133 -7.48 2.57 -10.96
C ALA A 133 -6.47 2.14 -12.04
N LEU A 134 -6.41 0.85 -12.37
CA LEU A 134 -5.48 0.27 -13.35
C LEU A 134 -5.96 0.34 -14.80
N ILE A 135 -7.25 0.61 -15.07
CA ILE A 135 -7.81 0.66 -16.45
C ILE A 135 -7.02 1.62 -17.36
N GLY A 136 -6.62 2.78 -16.83
CA GLY A 136 -5.86 3.79 -17.59
C GLY A 136 -4.41 3.43 -17.83
N LYS A 137 -3.94 2.25 -17.39
CA LYS A 137 -2.51 1.86 -17.37
C LYS A 137 -1.67 2.98 -16.74
N PRO A 138 -1.86 3.28 -15.45
CA PRO A 138 -1.20 4.40 -14.79
C PRO A 138 0.30 4.14 -14.66
N ASP A 139 1.08 5.23 -14.73
CA ASP A 139 2.50 5.24 -14.38
C ASP A 139 2.68 5.40 -12.86
N PHE A 140 1.67 5.94 -12.18
CA PHE A 140 1.65 6.23 -10.76
C PHE A 140 0.31 5.90 -10.11
N LEU A 141 0.33 5.03 -9.10
CA LEU A 141 -0.83 4.56 -8.36
C LEU A 141 -0.82 5.15 -6.94
N LEU A 142 -1.93 5.75 -6.56
CA LEU A 142 -2.15 6.33 -5.25
C LEU A 142 -3.18 5.50 -4.49
N LEU A 143 -2.85 5.03 -3.28
CA LEU A 143 -3.71 4.19 -2.44
C LEU A 143 -3.96 4.89 -1.10
N ASP A 144 -5.19 5.29 -0.84
CA ASP A 144 -5.59 5.94 0.41
C ASP A 144 -6.19 4.90 1.37
N GLU A 145 -5.38 4.32 2.27
CA GLU A 145 -5.79 3.30 3.25
C GLU A 145 -6.61 2.14 2.63
N ALA A 146 -6.19 1.66 1.46
CA ALA A 146 -6.95 0.71 0.64
C ALA A 146 -7.18 -0.67 1.31
N THR A 147 -6.53 -0.97 2.43
CA THR A 147 -6.73 -2.21 3.19
C THR A 147 -7.61 -2.03 4.42
N GLN A 148 -8.13 -0.82 4.66
CA GLN A 148 -8.98 -0.55 5.82
C GLN A 148 -10.22 -1.45 5.82
N GLY A 149 -10.40 -2.21 6.90
CA GLY A 149 -11.53 -3.14 7.05
C GLY A 149 -11.31 -4.52 6.45
N LEU A 150 -10.14 -4.82 5.92
CA LEU A 150 -9.72 -6.17 5.59
C LEU A 150 -9.13 -6.86 6.83
N ASP A 151 -9.27 -8.18 6.87
CA ASP A 151 -8.52 -8.99 7.83
C ASP A 151 -7.03 -9.04 7.46
N GLN A 152 -6.20 -9.55 8.35
CA GLN A 152 -4.75 -9.60 8.16
C GLN A 152 -4.34 -10.39 6.89
N ARG A 153 -5.05 -11.48 6.57
CA ARG A 153 -4.78 -12.28 5.37
C ARG A 153 -5.18 -11.52 4.10
N GLY A 154 -6.33 -10.86 4.13
CA GLY A 154 -6.82 -10.02 3.04
C GLY A 154 -5.87 -8.85 2.75
N SER A 155 -5.41 -8.16 3.80
CA SER A 155 -4.41 -7.10 3.69
C SER A 155 -3.11 -7.60 3.07
N ALA A 156 -2.53 -8.68 3.60
CA ALA A 156 -1.30 -9.28 3.06
C ALA A 156 -1.44 -9.65 1.58
N SER A 157 -2.55 -10.31 1.22
CA SER A 157 -2.84 -10.69 -0.16
C SER A 157 -3.04 -9.49 -1.09
N PHE A 158 -3.62 -8.39 -0.59
CA PHE A 158 -3.78 -7.15 -1.35
C PHE A 158 -2.41 -6.51 -1.65
N TYR A 159 -1.50 -6.46 -0.66
CA TYR A 159 -0.17 -5.89 -0.86
C TYR A 159 0.71 -6.74 -1.78
N GLN A 160 0.60 -8.08 -1.71
CA GLN A 160 1.24 -8.96 -2.70
C GLN A 160 0.75 -8.65 -4.13
N GLN A 161 -0.54 -8.33 -4.28
CA GLN A 161 -1.09 -7.92 -5.56
C GLN A 161 -0.52 -6.59 -6.03
N ILE A 162 -0.34 -5.61 -5.14
CA ILE A 162 0.29 -4.32 -5.46
C ILE A 162 1.73 -4.55 -5.94
N GLU A 163 2.50 -5.41 -5.27
CA GLU A 163 3.85 -5.77 -5.70
C GLU A 163 3.85 -6.43 -7.09
N THR A 164 2.89 -7.33 -7.36
CA THR A 164 2.73 -7.94 -8.69
C THR A 164 2.42 -6.88 -9.75
N VAL A 165 1.53 -5.92 -9.45
CA VAL A 165 1.22 -4.80 -10.35
C VAL A 165 2.49 -3.98 -10.65
N ARG A 166 3.27 -3.63 -9.61
CA ARG A 166 4.54 -2.91 -9.79
C ARG A 166 5.48 -3.65 -10.73
N GLN A 167 5.69 -4.95 -10.49
CA GLN A 167 6.61 -5.78 -11.27
C GLN A 167 6.17 -5.95 -12.71
N THR A 168 4.87 -6.09 -12.96
CA THR A 168 4.34 -6.35 -14.31
C THR A 168 4.16 -5.09 -15.15
N THR A 169 3.91 -3.94 -14.51
CA THR A 169 3.59 -2.68 -15.21
C THR A 169 4.67 -1.61 -15.10
N GLY A 170 5.60 -1.73 -14.15
CA GLY A 170 6.56 -0.66 -13.83
C GLY A 170 5.94 0.54 -13.12
N CYS A 171 4.67 0.44 -12.71
CA CYS A 171 3.93 1.51 -12.04
C CYS A 171 4.55 1.81 -10.67
N ALA A 172 4.81 3.08 -10.38
CA ALA A 172 5.17 3.49 -9.03
C ALA A 172 3.93 3.55 -8.13
N VAL A 173 4.10 3.36 -6.83
CA VAL A 173 3.00 3.33 -5.88
C VAL A 173 3.28 4.26 -4.69
N LEU A 174 2.34 5.12 -4.36
CA LEU A 174 2.33 5.88 -3.11
C LEU A 174 1.11 5.45 -2.30
N MET A 175 1.34 4.83 -1.16
CA MET A 175 0.25 4.33 -0.33
C MET A 175 0.25 4.96 1.06
N ILE A 176 -0.94 5.13 1.62
CA ILE A 176 -1.13 5.41 3.04
C ILE A 176 -1.44 4.08 3.73
N SER A 177 -0.68 3.76 4.76
CA SER A 177 -0.94 2.60 5.61
C SER A 177 -0.59 2.89 7.07
N HIS A 178 -1.30 2.23 7.98
CA HIS A 178 -0.96 2.16 9.41
C HIS A 178 -0.61 0.73 9.85
N GLU A 179 -0.60 -0.21 8.94
CA GLU A 179 -0.21 -1.60 9.18
C GLU A 179 1.32 -1.77 9.04
N LEU A 180 2.01 -1.59 10.15
CA LEU A 180 3.48 -1.53 10.21
C LEU A 180 4.20 -2.73 9.62
N HIS A 181 3.72 -3.93 9.91
CA HIS A 181 4.31 -5.17 9.39
C HIS A 181 4.26 -5.24 7.85
N VAL A 182 3.25 -4.65 7.25
CA VAL A 182 3.10 -4.56 5.80
C VAL A 182 4.03 -3.51 5.23
N VAL A 183 4.07 -2.33 5.86
CA VAL A 183 4.97 -1.23 5.47
C VAL A 183 6.41 -1.74 5.42
N MET A 184 6.82 -2.54 6.41
CA MET A 184 8.18 -3.08 6.52
C MET A 184 8.53 -4.08 5.41
N SER A 185 7.56 -4.82 4.86
CA SER A 185 7.80 -5.87 3.87
C SER A 185 7.56 -5.45 2.43
N ALA A 186 6.74 -4.42 2.21
CA ALA A 186 6.25 -4.06 0.88
C ALA A 186 6.75 -2.71 0.36
N SER A 187 7.51 -1.94 1.17
CA SER A 187 7.91 -0.58 0.81
C SER A 187 9.39 -0.47 0.54
N ASP A 188 9.76 0.23 -0.53
CA ASP A 188 11.14 0.63 -0.77
C ASP A 188 11.53 1.81 0.14
N ARG A 189 10.58 2.71 0.39
CA ARG A 189 10.75 3.92 1.19
C ARG A 189 9.53 4.23 2.03
N VAL A 190 9.76 4.71 3.25
CA VAL A 190 8.72 5.14 4.20
C VAL A 190 8.90 6.60 4.53
N ILE A 191 7.81 7.34 4.59
CA ILE A 191 7.76 8.75 4.97
C ILE A 191 6.85 8.91 6.17
N CYS A 192 7.38 9.40 7.28
CA CYS A 192 6.60 9.74 8.46
C CYS A 192 6.04 11.16 8.35
N LEU A 193 4.74 11.28 8.42
CA LEU A 193 4.03 12.55 8.28
C LEU A 193 3.28 12.92 9.56
N ASN A 194 3.53 14.16 10.03
CA ASN A 194 2.74 14.77 11.11
C ASN A 194 2.57 16.28 10.85
N GLY A 195 1.80 16.63 9.82
CA GLY A 195 1.72 17.98 9.30
C GLY A 195 2.95 18.41 8.51
N HIS A 196 4.07 17.79 8.71
CA HIS A 196 5.35 17.91 7.98
C HIS A 196 6.02 16.53 7.91
N VAL A 197 7.05 16.39 7.10
CA VAL A 197 7.86 15.16 7.08
C VAL A 197 8.76 15.15 8.32
N CYS A 198 8.54 14.15 9.21
CA CYS A 198 9.29 14.00 10.45
C CYS A 198 10.55 13.15 10.25
N CYS A 199 10.42 12.06 9.49
CA CYS A 199 11.53 11.19 9.10
C CYS A 199 11.20 10.49 7.78
N GLU A 200 12.25 10.06 7.08
CA GLU A 200 12.15 9.40 5.79
C GLU A 200 13.33 8.46 5.60
N GLY A 201 13.12 7.34 4.94
CA GLY A 201 14.18 6.37 4.64
C GLY A 201 13.63 4.99 4.30
N THR A 202 14.52 3.99 4.29
CA THR A 202 14.08 2.59 4.19
C THR A 202 13.25 2.22 5.43
N PRO A 203 12.37 1.20 5.33
CA PRO A 203 11.58 0.75 6.47
C PRO A 203 12.39 0.54 7.75
N ALA A 204 13.58 -0.09 7.65
CA ALA A 204 14.46 -0.36 8.80
C ALA A 204 15.00 0.93 9.45
N VAL A 205 15.37 1.94 8.63
CA VAL A 205 15.86 3.24 9.11
C VAL A 205 14.74 3.97 9.84
N VAL A 206 13.55 4.04 9.24
CA VAL A 206 12.40 4.73 9.84
C VAL A 206 11.95 4.05 11.14
N ALA A 207 11.92 2.71 11.18
CA ALA A 207 11.55 1.97 12.39
C ALA A 207 12.48 2.25 13.59
N SER A 208 13.75 2.59 13.32
CA SER A 208 14.74 2.93 14.36
C SER A 208 14.75 4.41 14.74
N ALA A 209 14.09 5.27 13.94
CA ALA A 209 14.10 6.72 14.12
C ALA A 209 13.39 7.16 15.42
N PRO A 210 13.99 8.06 16.21
CA PRO A 210 13.37 8.59 17.43
C PRO A 210 12.03 9.28 17.15
N GLU A 211 11.92 10.00 16.05
CA GLU A 211 10.73 10.73 15.62
C GLU A 211 9.57 9.76 15.36
N TYR A 212 9.84 8.62 14.74
CA TYR A 212 8.86 7.58 14.54
C TYR A 212 8.37 7.00 15.87
N ARG A 213 9.29 6.70 16.80
CA ARG A 213 8.95 6.22 18.16
C ARG A 213 8.14 7.24 18.94
N ALA A 214 8.44 8.53 18.81
CA ALA A 214 7.69 9.59 19.44
C ALA A 214 6.25 9.70 18.92
N LEU A 215 6.01 9.44 17.62
CA LEU A 215 4.68 9.50 16.99
C LEU A 215 3.79 8.31 17.35
N PHE A 216 4.37 7.11 17.43
CA PHE A 216 3.60 5.87 17.61
C PHE A 216 3.69 5.28 19.02
N GLY A 217 4.52 5.89 19.89
CA GLY A 217 4.69 5.54 21.29
C GLY A 217 5.49 4.26 21.53
N THR A 218 6.00 4.10 22.75
CA THR A 218 6.59 2.84 23.22
C THR A 218 5.53 1.81 23.62
N GLY A 219 4.23 2.18 23.51
CA GLY A 219 3.09 1.40 24.00
C GLY A 219 2.66 0.21 23.12
N THR A 220 3.25 0.01 21.97
CA THR A 220 3.03 -1.19 21.14
C THR A 220 3.96 -2.34 21.56
N GLY A 221 4.42 -2.36 22.84
CA GLY A 221 5.09 -3.49 23.47
C GLY A 221 6.05 -4.27 22.59
N GLY A 222 7.02 -3.61 21.92
CA GLY A 222 8.00 -4.31 21.09
C GLY A 222 7.45 -4.95 19.80
N ALA A 223 6.27 -4.60 19.32
CA ALA A 223 5.74 -5.07 18.03
C ALA A 223 6.57 -4.61 16.81
N LEU A 224 7.56 -3.77 17.04
CA LEU A 224 8.70 -3.50 16.17
C LEU A 224 9.92 -4.37 16.47
N ALA A 225 9.78 -5.38 17.35
CA ALA A 225 10.81 -6.40 17.46
C ALA A 225 10.86 -7.10 16.11
N LEU A 226 11.86 -6.72 15.36
CA LEU A 226 12.32 -7.30 14.12
C LEU A 226 12.05 -8.81 14.11
N TYR A 227 11.07 -9.24 13.33
CA TYR A 227 11.03 -10.60 12.86
C TYR A 227 12.16 -10.71 11.83
N ARG A 228 13.39 -10.82 12.32
CA ARG A 228 14.52 -11.29 11.53
C ARG A 228 14.26 -12.77 11.29
N HIS A 229 13.75 -13.10 10.12
CA HIS A 229 13.99 -14.41 9.57
C HIS A 229 15.47 -14.45 9.16
N GLU A 230 16.33 -14.84 10.08
CA GLU A 230 17.62 -15.39 9.74
C GLU A 230 17.35 -16.79 9.15
N HIS A 231 17.45 -16.86 7.83
CA HIS A 231 17.61 -18.15 7.16
C HIS A 231 19.04 -18.60 7.42
N ASP A 232 19.25 -19.26 8.55
CA ASP A 232 20.48 -19.99 8.83
C ASP A 232 20.39 -21.35 8.11
N HIS A 233 20.93 -21.41 6.90
CA HIS A 233 21.23 -22.66 6.22
C HIS A 233 22.64 -23.12 6.66
N GLY A 234 22.73 -23.60 7.89
CA GLY A 234 23.86 -24.33 8.38
C GLY A 234 23.71 -25.83 8.04
N HIS A 235 24.22 -26.27 6.90
CA HIS A 235 24.54 -27.66 6.68
C HIS A 235 25.80 -28.00 7.45
N ASP A 236 25.67 -28.70 8.55
CA ASP A 236 26.80 -29.40 9.16
C ASP A 236 26.54 -30.90 9.12
N HIS A 237 27.22 -31.56 8.16
CA HIS A 237 27.42 -32.98 8.16
C HIS A 237 28.63 -33.26 9.06
N SER A 238 28.46 -33.97 10.16
CA SER A 238 29.54 -34.72 10.79
C SER A 238 29.00 -36.06 11.27
N ASP A 239 29.53 -37.07 10.58
CA ASP A 239 29.52 -38.48 10.99
C ASP A 239 29.94 -38.64 12.44
N HIS A 240 29.32 -39.54 13.15
CA HIS A 240 30.01 -40.53 13.97
C HIS A 240 29.17 -41.77 14.27
N ALA A 241 29.85 -42.87 14.06
CA ALA A 241 29.47 -44.28 14.15
C ALA A 241 29.15 -44.78 15.55
N ASP A 242 28.44 -45.89 15.54
CA ASP A 242 28.52 -47.06 16.45
C ASP A 242 28.48 -46.84 17.96
N HIS A 243 27.44 -47.44 18.57
CA HIS A 243 27.63 -48.48 19.56
C HIS A 243 26.32 -49.27 19.79
N CYS A 244 26.36 -50.55 19.42
CA CYS A 244 25.47 -51.59 19.91
C CYS A 244 25.64 -51.77 21.42
N HIS A 245 24.54 -51.89 22.17
CA HIS A 245 24.49 -52.81 23.33
C HIS A 245 23.09 -53.37 23.47
N ASP A 246 23.10 -54.66 23.33
CA ASP A 246 22.16 -55.70 23.64
C ASP A 246 21.91 -55.77 25.15
N HIS A 247 20.67 -55.93 25.62
CA HIS A 247 20.32 -56.70 26.83
C HIS A 247 18.80 -56.94 26.91
N THR A 248 18.43 -58.13 26.55
CA THR A 248 17.53 -59.12 27.12
C THR A 248 16.68 -58.78 28.35
N GLU A 249 15.37 -59.16 28.22
CA GLU A 249 14.49 -59.90 29.16
C GLU A 249 14.28 -59.31 30.59
N THR A 250 13.05 -59.20 31.03
CA THR A 250 12.12 -60.20 31.58
C THR A 250 10.80 -59.52 32.04
N ALA A 251 9.73 -60.16 31.74
CA ALA A 251 8.48 -60.51 32.37
C ALA A 251 8.22 -60.03 33.83
N GLU A 252 7.05 -59.38 34.05
CA GLU A 252 5.90 -59.80 34.85
C GLU A 252 4.71 -58.87 34.55
#